data_b37c395c447696b9b8c7d7ad2be16ce2
#
_entry.id   b37c395c447696b9b8c7d7ad2be16ce2
#
_cell.length_a   1.000
_cell.length_b   1.000
_cell.length_c   1.000
_cell.angle_alpha   90.00
_cell.angle_beta   90.00
_cell.angle_gamma   90.00
#
_symmetry.space_group_name_H-M   'P 1'
#
loop_
_entity.id
_entity.type
_entity.pdbx_description
1 polymer ?
#
loop_
_entity_poly.entity_id
_entity_poly.type
_entity_poly.pdbx_seq_one_letter_code
_entity_poly.pdbx_strand_id
1 'polypeptide(L)'
;PRPFGGIQVVLSGDFFQLPPVSVSGRNRDLIAPTPEFIASRERYARAGLNPEGFITESLVWPELNPVICYLTEQHRQDTGELLTVLTDIREGDVTQSDRDVLVTRLGKLPEPGQVAVHLFPVNRQADNLNDMRLNQIMLDPHEFHAETAGPANLVDRLKKNMLAPERLILKEGAAVMALRNDTDR
;
A
#
# COMPACT_ATOMS: atom_id res chain seq x y z
N PRO A 1 10.34 -28.42 -15.60
CA PRO A 1 9.20 -28.14 -14.75
C PRO A 1 8.50 -26.88 -15.23
N ARG A 2 7.16 -26.89 -15.29
CA ARG A 2 6.39 -25.71 -15.68
C ARG A 2 6.39 -24.69 -14.54
N PRO A 3 6.37 -23.36 -14.82
CA PRO A 3 6.17 -22.34 -13.81
C PRO A 3 4.94 -22.65 -12.95
N PHE A 4 5.01 -22.39 -11.64
CA PHE A 4 3.98 -22.67 -10.64
C PHE A 4 3.45 -24.14 -10.65
N GLY A 5 4.28 -25.10 -11.09
CA GLY A 5 3.85 -26.50 -11.18
C GLY A 5 2.77 -26.78 -12.26
N GLY A 6 2.52 -25.82 -13.15
CA GLY A 6 1.49 -25.89 -14.17
C GLY A 6 0.07 -25.50 -13.72
N ILE A 7 -0.06 -24.95 -12.51
CA ILE A 7 -1.32 -24.38 -12.02
C ILE A 7 -1.58 -23.04 -12.72
N GLN A 8 -2.85 -22.76 -13.04
CA GLN A 8 -3.25 -21.45 -13.55
C GLN A 8 -3.05 -20.38 -12.48
N VAL A 9 -2.35 -19.29 -12.83
CA VAL A 9 -2.09 -18.17 -11.95
C VAL A 9 -2.62 -16.90 -12.59
N VAL A 10 -3.35 -16.10 -11.82
CA VAL A 10 -3.78 -14.75 -12.19
C VAL A 10 -2.97 -13.76 -11.36
N LEU A 11 -2.28 -12.86 -12.04
CA LEU A 11 -1.50 -11.79 -11.43
C LEU A 11 -2.23 -10.48 -11.66
N SER A 12 -2.33 -9.66 -10.62
CA SER A 12 -2.90 -8.31 -10.70
C SER A 12 -1.96 -7.33 -10.02
N GLY A 13 -1.74 -6.18 -10.64
CA GLY A 13 -0.85 -5.16 -10.10
C GLY A 13 -0.85 -3.89 -10.92
N ASP A 14 -0.17 -2.87 -10.39
CA ASP A 14 0.04 -1.59 -11.04
C ASP A 14 1.49 -1.15 -10.80
N PHE A 15 2.28 -1.06 -11.87
CA PHE A 15 3.70 -0.68 -11.83
C PHE A 15 3.92 0.81 -11.49
N PHE A 16 2.88 1.63 -11.53
CA PHE A 16 2.93 3.04 -11.16
C PHE A 16 2.54 3.29 -9.69
N GLN A 17 2.19 2.23 -8.96
CA GLN A 17 2.02 2.31 -7.51
C GLN A 17 3.37 2.08 -6.80
N LEU A 18 3.34 2.12 -5.46
CA LEU A 18 4.55 1.91 -4.67
C LEU A 18 5.24 0.59 -5.04
N PRO A 19 6.56 0.61 -5.23
CA PRO A 19 7.33 -0.58 -5.55
C PRO A 19 7.26 -1.62 -4.41
N PRO A 20 7.62 -2.87 -4.68
CA PRO A 20 7.73 -3.89 -3.64
C PRO A 20 8.63 -3.42 -2.49
N VAL A 21 8.21 -3.69 -1.26
CA VAL A 21 9.01 -3.32 -0.08
C VAL A 21 10.24 -4.21 -0.02
N SER A 22 11.42 -3.61 -0.19
CA SER A 22 12.68 -4.32 -0.05
C SER A 22 12.83 -4.89 1.36
N VAL A 23 13.11 -6.18 1.46
CA VAL A 23 13.40 -6.86 2.73
C VAL A 23 14.73 -6.39 3.33
N SER A 24 15.57 -5.74 2.51
CA SER A 24 16.92 -5.29 2.87
C SER A 24 16.97 -4.24 3.99
N GLY A 25 15.87 -3.54 4.27
CA GLY A 25 15.88 -2.37 5.17
C GLY A 25 15.50 -2.65 6.63
N ARG A 26 14.82 -3.74 6.95
CA ARG A 26 14.23 -3.92 8.30
C ARG A 26 14.71 -5.11 9.12
N ASN A 27 15.23 -6.19 8.52
CA ASN A 27 15.58 -7.42 9.26
C ASN A 27 16.81 -8.15 8.72
N ARG A 28 17.71 -7.49 8.00
CA ARG A 28 18.87 -8.14 7.40
C ARG A 28 19.86 -8.70 8.42
N ASP A 29 19.89 -8.08 9.61
CA ASP A 29 20.90 -8.40 10.63
C ASP A 29 20.43 -9.47 11.65
N LEU A 30 19.17 -9.94 11.52
CA LEU A 30 18.58 -10.82 12.52
C LEU A 30 18.55 -12.31 12.14
N ILE A 31 18.70 -12.66 10.86
CA ILE A 31 18.68 -14.04 10.38
C ILE A 31 19.84 -14.25 9.41
N ALA A 32 20.74 -15.17 9.73
CA ALA A 32 21.78 -15.58 8.80
C ALA A 32 21.13 -16.10 7.49
N PRO A 33 21.58 -15.63 6.31
CA PRO A 33 20.99 -16.06 5.05
C PRO A 33 21.19 -17.56 4.86
N THR A 34 20.12 -18.27 4.48
CA THR A 34 20.22 -19.71 4.18
C THR A 34 21.02 -19.93 2.89
N PRO A 35 21.65 -21.12 2.71
CA PRO A 35 22.35 -21.44 1.45
C PRO A 35 21.46 -21.26 0.21
N GLU A 36 20.17 -21.61 0.30
CA GLU A 36 19.20 -21.47 -0.78
C GLU A 36 18.96 -20.00 -1.13
N PHE A 37 18.91 -19.14 -0.11
CA PHE A 37 18.75 -17.69 -0.30
C PHE A 37 19.99 -17.11 -1.01
N ILE A 38 21.20 -17.50 -0.61
CA ILE A 38 22.44 -17.07 -1.24
C ILE A 38 22.49 -17.52 -2.69
N ALA A 39 22.22 -18.81 -2.95
CA ALA A 39 22.21 -19.37 -4.30
C ALA A 39 21.15 -18.71 -5.21
N SER A 40 19.99 -18.35 -4.64
CA SER A 40 18.97 -17.59 -5.35
C SER A 40 19.48 -16.22 -5.78
N ARG A 41 20.08 -15.44 -4.87
CA ARG A 41 20.65 -14.12 -5.19
C ARG A 41 21.76 -14.17 -6.23
N GLU A 42 22.60 -15.20 -6.19
CA GLU A 42 23.63 -15.40 -7.22
C GLU A 42 23.03 -15.65 -8.61
N ARG A 43 21.94 -16.41 -8.69
CA ARG A 43 21.23 -16.63 -9.96
C ARG A 43 20.69 -15.34 -10.54
N TYR A 44 20.07 -14.49 -9.70
CA TYR A 44 19.61 -13.15 -10.10
C TYR A 44 20.75 -12.26 -10.55
N ALA A 45 21.86 -12.23 -9.81
CA ALA A 45 23.04 -11.45 -10.17
C ALA A 45 23.63 -11.86 -11.50
N ARG A 46 23.74 -13.19 -11.79
CA ARG A 46 24.19 -13.71 -13.09
C ARG A 46 23.27 -13.34 -14.24
N ALA A 47 21.96 -13.22 -13.97
CA ALA A 47 20.97 -12.81 -14.95
C ALA A 47 20.89 -11.28 -15.13
N GLY A 48 21.60 -10.49 -14.31
CA GLY A 48 21.51 -9.03 -14.32
C GLY A 48 20.15 -8.49 -13.82
N LEU A 49 19.43 -9.30 -13.02
CA LEU A 49 18.10 -8.99 -12.51
C LEU A 49 18.13 -8.63 -11.02
N ASN A 50 17.17 -7.83 -10.57
CA ASN A 50 17.01 -7.47 -9.18
C ASN A 50 16.06 -8.45 -8.45
N PRO A 51 16.52 -9.24 -7.47
CA PRO A 51 15.67 -10.17 -6.73
C PRO A 51 14.61 -9.50 -5.85
N GLU A 52 14.73 -8.19 -5.64
CA GLU A 52 13.79 -7.37 -4.86
C GLU A 52 13.02 -6.38 -5.76
N GLY A 53 13.11 -6.54 -7.08
CA GLY A 53 12.45 -5.70 -8.07
C GLY A 53 11.00 -6.07 -8.35
N PHE A 54 10.48 -5.55 -9.43
CA PHE A 54 9.15 -5.90 -9.90
C PHE A 54 9.07 -7.36 -10.36
N ILE A 55 7.85 -7.90 -10.43
CA ILE A 55 7.63 -9.29 -10.85
C ILE A 55 8.19 -9.58 -12.25
N THR A 56 8.27 -8.58 -13.11
CA THR A 56 8.88 -8.67 -14.45
C THR A 56 10.39 -8.96 -14.41
N GLU A 57 11.05 -8.70 -13.29
CA GLU A 57 12.46 -9.03 -13.05
C GLU A 57 12.64 -10.45 -12.47
N SER A 58 11.55 -11.20 -12.29
CA SER A 58 11.61 -12.59 -11.84
C SER A 58 12.27 -13.47 -12.90
N LEU A 59 13.15 -14.38 -12.47
CA LEU A 59 13.80 -15.37 -13.34
C LEU A 59 12.82 -16.25 -14.13
N VAL A 60 11.61 -16.42 -13.63
CA VAL A 60 10.57 -17.21 -14.30
C VAL A 60 9.67 -16.39 -15.22
N TRP A 61 9.79 -15.06 -15.21
CA TRP A 61 8.93 -14.19 -16.01
C TRP A 61 9.00 -14.48 -17.52
N PRO A 62 10.18 -14.66 -18.13
CA PRO A 62 10.27 -14.99 -19.56
C PRO A 62 9.63 -16.33 -19.91
N GLU A 63 9.68 -17.30 -18.99
CA GLU A 63 9.10 -18.64 -19.20
C GLU A 63 7.59 -18.66 -18.99
N LEU A 64 7.07 -17.70 -18.20
CA LEU A 64 5.64 -17.63 -17.88
C LEU A 64 4.79 -17.26 -19.09
N ASN A 65 5.31 -16.39 -19.96
CA ASN A 65 4.63 -15.90 -21.17
C ASN A 65 3.15 -15.54 -20.88
N PRO A 66 2.86 -14.63 -19.95
CA PRO A 66 1.50 -14.36 -19.50
C PRO A 66 0.68 -13.66 -20.58
N VAL A 67 -0.62 -13.93 -20.61
CA VAL A 67 -1.56 -13.08 -21.36
C VAL A 67 -1.76 -11.80 -20.57
N ILE A 68 -1.36 -10.66 -21.14
CA ILE A 68 -1.45 -9.37 -20.49
C ILE A 68 -2.77 -8.69 -20.87
N CYS A 69 -3.57 -8.38 -19.86
CA CYS A 69 -4.81 -7.64 -20.00
C CYS A 69 -4.66 -6.27 -19.34
N TYR A 70 -4.91 -5.21 -20.11
CA TYR A 70 -4.89 -3.84 -19.58
C TYR A 70 -6.29 -3.41 -19.17
N LEU A 71 -6.42 -2.87 -17.94
CA LEU A 71 -7.64 -2.22 -17.49
C LEU A 71 -7.59 -0.76 -17.96
N THR A 72 -8.57 -0.35 -18.75
CA THR A 72 -8.61 0.97 -19.40
C THR A 72 -9.67 1.91 -18.81
N GLU A 73 -10.66 1.35 -18.10
CA GLU A 73 -11.71 2.15 -17.48
C GLU A 73 -11.34 2.58 -16.06
N GLN A 74 -11.57 3.85 -15.77
CA GLN A 74 -11.40 4.42 -14.44
C GLN A 74 -12.77 4.70 -13.79
N HIS A 75 -12.98 4.16 -12.57
CA HIS A 75 -14.21 4.34 -11.81
C HIS A 75 -13.99 5.07 -10.48
N ARG A 76 -12.76 5.44 -10.14
CA ARG A 76 -12.43 6.05 -8.85
C ARG A 76 -12.57 7.57 -8.85
N GLN A 77 -12.36 8.19 -9.99
CA GLN A 77 -12.37 9.64 -10.13
C GLN A 77 -13.31 10.04 -11.26
N ASP A 78 -14.00 11.16 -11.07
CA ASP A 78 -14.78 11.78 -12.14
C ASP A 78 -13.85 12.34 -13.22
N THR A 79 -14.38 12.49 -14.44
CA THR A 79 -13.68 13.13 -15.54
C THR A 79 -13.40 14.59 -15.20
N GLY A 80 -12.12 14.99 -15.20
CA GLY A 80 -11.74 16.35 -14.86
C GLY A 80 -10.24 16.60 -15.03
N GLU A 81 -9.81 17.84 -14.79
CA GLU A 81 -8.40 18.26 -14.92
C GLU A 81 -7.44 17.36 -14.14
N LEU A 82 -7.81 16.93 -12.92
CA LEU A 82 -6.95 16.05 -12.12
C LEU A 82 -6.72 14.70 -12.81
N LEU A 83 -7.75 14.12 -13.43
CA LEU A 83 -7.59 12.85 -14.14
C LEU A 83 -6.63 13.00 -15.33
N THR A 84 -6.74 14.10 -16.07
CA THR A 84 -5.81 14.43 -17.17
C THR A 84 -4.38 14.50 -16.65
N VAL A 85 -4.13 15.30 -15.62
CA VAL A 85 -2.81 15.43 -14.98
C VAL A 85 -2.24 14.07 -14.54
N LEU A 86 -3.06 13.22 -13.90
CA LEU A 86 -2.62 11.90 -13.46
C LEU A 86 -2.31 10.96 -14.63
N THR A 87 -3.05 11.06 -15.73
CA THR A 87 -2.79 10.31 -16.96
C THR A 87 -1.48 10.74 -17.60
N ASP A 88 -1.25 12.04 -17.74
CA ASP A 88 -0.04 12.60 -18.32
C ASP A 88 1.21 12.26 -17.48
N ILE A 89 1.09 12.29 -16.14
CA ILE A 89 2.14 11.80 -15.24
C ILE A 89 2.44 10.32 -15.50
N ARG A 90 1.40 9.49 -15.65
CA ARG A 90 1.53 8.05 -15.90
C ARG A 90 2.20 7.74 -17.23
N GLU A 91 1.90 8.52 -18.25
CA GLU A 91 2.47 8.41 -19.60
C GLU A 91 3.87 9.02 -19.70
N GLY A 92 4.25 9.85 -18.73
CA GLY A 92 5.53 10.55 -18.70
C GLY A 92 5.54 11.82 -19.56
N ASP A 93 4.36 12.30 -19.98
CA ASP A 93 4.18 13.48 -20.84
C ASP A 93 3.65 14.68 -20.04
N VAL A 94 4.35 15.05 -18.99
CA VAL A 94 3.95 16.14 -18.08
C VAL A 94 4.20 17.49 -18.72
N THR A 95 3.13 18.21 -19.02
CA THR A 95 3.12 19.54 -19.63
C THR A 95 3.22 20.69 -18.60
N GLN A 96 3.38 21.92 -19.07
CA GLN A 96 3.31 23.10 -18.19
C GLN A 96 1.89 23.30 -17.64
N SER A 97 0.86 22.99 -18.43
CA SER A 97 -0.54 23.06 -17.98
C SER A 97 -0.80 22.17 -16.77
N ASP A 98 -0.27 20.95 -16.77
CA ASP A 98 -0.42 20.01 -15.64
C ASP A 98 0.22 20.55 -14.37
N ARG A 99 1.41 21.14 -14.51
CA ARG A 99 2.11 21.79 -13.39
C ARG A 99 1.31 22.97 -12.84
N ASP A 100 0.72 23.78 -13.72
CA ASP A 100 -0.09 24.92 -13.31
C ASP A 100 -1.33 24.46 -12.53
N VAL A 101 -2.00 23.39 -12.97
CA VAL A 101 -3.12 22.78 -12.23
C VAL A 101 -2.68 22.34 -10.85
N LEU A 102 -1.56 21.63 -10.71
CA LEU A 102 -1.04 21.18 -9.41
C LEU A 102 -0.65 22.36 -8.51
N VAL A 103 0.00 23.38 -9.06
CA VAL A 103 0.38 24.59 -8.30
C VAL A 103 -0.83 25.31 -7.73
N THR A 104 -1.98 25.32 -8.43
CA THR A 104 -3.21 25.93 -7.88
C THR A 104 -3.67 25.26 -6.56
N ARG A 105 -3.22 24.06 -6.29
CA ARG A 105 -3.59 23.29 -5.07
C ARG A 105 -2.54 23.41 -3.96
N LEU A 106 -1.38 23.95 -4.26
CA LEU A 106 -0.30 24.08 -3.28
C LEU A 106 -0.70 25.04 -2.14
N GLY A 107 -0.59 24.60 -0.90
CA GLY A 107 -0.93 25.40 0.28
C GLY A 107 -2.42 25.65 0.49
N LYS A 108 -3.31 25.10 -0.34
CA LYS A 108 -4.76 25.20 -0.08
C LYS A 108 -5.16 24.29 1.07
N LEU A 109 -5.91 24.86 1.98
CA LEU A 109 -6.57 24.12 3.04
C LEU A 109 -7.96 23.64 2.57
N PRO A 110 -8.46 22.55 3.14
CA PRO A 110 -9.84 22.13 2.90
C PRO A 110 -10.84 23.21 3.34
N GLU A 111 -11.99 23.25 2.68
CA GLU A 111 -13.08 24.15 3.07
C GLU A 111 -13.54 23.90 4.51
N PRO A 112 -14.01 24.92 5.22
CA PRO A 112 -14.55 24.75 6.57
C PRO A 112 -15.60 23.65 6.62
N GLY A 113 -15.43 22.67 7.52
CA GLY A 113 -16.32 21.53 7.66
C GLY A 113 -15.97 20.31 6.79
N GLN A 114 -15.00 20.44 5.88
CA GLN A 114 -14.47 19.28 5.15
C GLN A 114 -13.36 18.58 5.95
N VAL A 115 -13.46 17.26 6.04
CA VAL A 115 -12.40 16.43 6.62
C VAL A 115 -11.47 15.99 5.50
N ALA A 116 -10.25 16.53 5.51
CA ALA A 116 -9.21 16.09 4.57
C ALA A 116 -8.41 14.93 5.15
N VAL A 117 -8.18 13.91 4.32
CA VAL A 117 -7.26 12.83 4.63
C VAL A 117 -5.83 13.33 4.45
N HIS A 118 -4.99 13.11 5.46
CA HIS A 118 -3.57 13.43 5.41
C HIS A 118 -2.76 12.18 5.11
N LEU A 119 -1.87 12.26 4.12
CA LEU A 119 -0.97 11.17 3.77
C LEU A 119 0.42 11.44 4.36
N PHE A 120 0.98 10.47 5.04
CA PHE A 120 2.32 10.55 5.64
C PHE A 120 3.17 9.37 5.17
N PRO A 121 4.48 9.60 4.98
CA PRO A 121 5.40 8.51 4.61
C PRO A 121 5.69 7.54 5.77
N VAL A 122 5.34 7.91 7.02
CA VAL A 122 5.64 7.14 8.23
C VAL A 122 4.42 7.10 9.14
N ASN A 123 4.04 5.89 9.58
CA ASN A 123 2.86 5.67 10.44
C ASN A 123 2.87 6.54 11.69
N ARG A 124 4.02 6.69 12.36
CA ARG A 124 4.14 7.53 13.56
C ARG A 124 3.64 8.96 13.38
N GLN A 125 3.80 9.54 12.19
CA GLN A 125 3.31 10.91 11.91
C GLN A 125 1.78 10.92 11.77
N ALA A 126 1.21 9.89 11.13
CA ALA A 126 -0.23 9.72 11.04
C ALA A 126 -0.85 9.49 12.43
N ASP A 127 -0.25 8.63 13.25
CA ASP A 127 -0.70 8.32 14.61
C ASP A 127 -0.69 9.58 15.47
N ASN A 128 0.41 10.36 15.47
CA ASN A 128 0.50 11.61 16.23
C ASN A 128 -0.58 12.62 15.83
N LEU A 129 -0.88 12.76 14.53
CA LEU A 129 -1.95 13.66 14.09
C LEU A 129 -3.33 13.14 14.51
N ASN A 130 -3.56 11.85 14.40
CA ASN A 130 -4.82 11.22 14.81
C ASN A 130 -5.05 11.37 16.32
N ASP A 131 -4.03 11.11 17.15
CA ASP A 131 -4.09 11.29 18.61
C ASP A 131 -4.35 12.74 18.99
N MET A 132 -3.65 13.69 18.34
CA MET A 132 -3.86 15.10 18.57
C MET A 132 -5.30 15.51 18.27
N ARG A 133 -5.87 15.09 17.13
CA ARG A 133 -7.25 15.42 16.75
C ARG A 133 -8.27 14.73 17.64
N LEU A 134 -8.04 13.46 18.00
CA LEU A 134 -8.91 12.73 18.92
C LEU A 134 -8.95 13.40 20.30
N ASN A 135 -7.81 13.91 20.80
CA ASN A 135 -7.74 14.62 22.07
C ASN A 135 -8.42 15.98 22.05
N GLN A 136 -8.59 16.62 20.89
CA GLN A 136 -9.36 17.85 20.74
C GLN A 136 -10.87 17.66 20.87
N ILE A 137 -11.37 16.44 20.71
CA ILE A 137 -12.78 16.11 20.92
C ILE A 137 -13.03 16.02 22.43
N MET A 138 -13.91 16.88 22.95
CA MET A 138 -14.18 17.02 24.39
C MET A 138 -15.23 16.01 24.93
N LEU A 139 -15.51 14.96 24.16
CA LEU A 139 -16.42 13.88 24.55
C LEU A 139 -15.64 12.70 25.16
N ASP A 140 -16.37 11.86 25.90
CA ASP A 140 -15.79 10.70 26.57
C ASP A 140 -15.28 9.66 25.54
N PRO A 141 -14.15 9.01 25.82
CA PRO A 141 -13.62 7.98 24.95
C PRO A 141 -14.38 6.67 25.11
N HIS A 142 -14.59 5.97 24.00
CA HIS A 142 -15.04 4.59 23.94
C HIS A 142 -13.83 3.72 23.58
N GLU A 143 -13.57 2.70 24.39
CA GLU A 143 -12.44 1.80 24.22
C GLU A 143 -12.92 0.44 23.74
N PHE A 144 -12.27 -0.08 22.70
CA PHE A 144 -12.54 -1.37 22.11
C PHE A 144 -11.27 -2.21 22.14
N HIS A 145 -11.41 -3.47 22.54
CA HIS A 145 -10.31 -4.42 22.55
C HIS A 145 -10.54 -5.51 21.51
N ALA A 146 -9.47 -5.88 20.80
CA ALA A 146 -9.54 -6.97 19.86
C ALA A 146 -9.75 -8.32 20.59
N GLU A 147 -10.76 -9.05 20.20
CA GLU A 147 -10.95 -10.43 20.63
C GLU A 147 -10.12 -11.36 19.74
N THR A 148 -9.45 -12.32 20.34
CA THR A 148 -8.58 -13.26 19.65
C THR A 148 -8.93 -14.69 19.98
N ALA A 149 -8.91 -15.57 18.96
CA ALA A 149 -9.14 -16.99 19.12
C ALA A 149 -8.14 -17.78 18.26
N GLY A 150 -7.68 -18.92 18.76
CA GLY A 150 -6.79 -19.83 18.06
C GLY A 150 -5.40 -19.97 18.70
N PRO A 151 -4.48 -20.70 18.07
CA PRO A 151 -3.12 -20.92 18.57
C PRO A 151 -2.34 -19.60 18.71
N ALA A 152 -1.65 -19.41 19.83
CA ALA A 152 -0.96 -18.16 20.17
C ALA A 152 0.00 -17.67 19.09
N ASN A 153 0.79 -18.56 18.48
CA ASN A 153 1.73 -18.21 17.42
C ASN A 153 1.06 -17.65 16.15
N LEU A 154 -0.15 -18.11 15.83
CA LEU A 154 -0.92 -17.59 14.69
C LEU A 154 -1.57 -16.24 15.06
N VAL A 155 -2.09 -16.12 16.28
CA VAL A 155 -2.65 -14.87 16.80
C VAL A 155 -1.59 -13.77 16.80
N ASP A 156 -0.39 -14.04 17.30
CA ASP A 156 0.72 -13.06 17.33
C ASP A 156 1.13 -12.62 15.92
N ARG A 157 1.11 -13.55 14.95
CA ARG A 157 1.38 -13.23 13.56
C ARG A 157 0.30 -12.36 12.95
N LEU A 158 -0.98 -12.63 13.23
CA LEU A 158 -2.11 -11.83 12.77
C LEU A 158 -2.05 -10.42 13.38
N LYS A 159 -1.81 -10.29 14.68
CA LYS A 159 -1.70 -8.99 15.36
C LYS A 159 -0.61 -8.11 14.74
N LYS A 160 0.54 -8.67 14.37
CA LYS A 160 1.63 -7.91 13.71
C LYS A 160 1.27 -7.38 12.33
N ASN A 161 0.31 -7.99 11.64
CA ASN A 161 -0.11 -7.64 10.30
C ASN A 161 -1.49 -6.94 10.24
N MET A 162 -2.13 -6.77 11.38
CA MET A 162 -3.40 -6.03 11.46
C MET A 162 -3.18 -4.54 11.21
N LEU A 163 -4.11 -3.93 10.47
CA LEU A 163 -4.16 -2.48 10.28
C LEU A 163 -4.83 -1.77 11.45
N ALA A 164 -5.80 -2.41 12.11
CA ALA A 164 -6.43 -1.87 13.31
C ALA A 164 -5.56 -2.17 14.55
N PRO A 165 -5.44 -1.23 15.49
CA PRO A 165 -4.72 -1.47 16.74
C PRO A 165 -5.47 -2.48 17.61
N GLU A 166 -4.75 -3.23 18.45
CA GLU A 166 -5.33 -4.19 19.41
C GLU A 166 -6.26 -3.48 20.41
N ARG A 167 -5.90 -2.26 20.77
CA ARG A 167 -6.69 -1.34 21.59
C ARG A 167 -7.06 -0.13 20.76
N LEU A 168 -8.32 0.01 20.41
CA LEU A 168 -8.86 1.11 19.62
C LEU A 168 -9.63 2.06 20.54
N ILE A 169 -9.27 3.32 20.53
CA ILE A 169 -9.97 4.38 21.27
C ILE A 169 -10.65 5.28 20.24
N LEU A 170 -11.94 5.47 20.39
CA LEU A 170 -12.74 6.36 19.57
C LEU A 170 -13.51 7.36 20.44
N LYS A 171 -13.89 8.48 19.87
CA LYS A 171 -14.82 9.44 20.48
C LYS A 171 -15.91 9.76 19.47
N GLU A 172 -17.10 10.05 19.96
CA GLU A 172 -18.19 10.48 19.10
C GLU A 172 -17.79 11.74 18.31
N GLY A 173 -18.08 11.76 17.01
CA GLY A 173 -17.65 12.82 16.09
C GLY A 173 -16.23 12.65 15.51
N ALA A 174 -15.48 11.61 15.88
CA ALA A 174 -14.20 11.32 15.24
C ALA A 174 -14.41 10.81 13.81
N ALA A 175 -13.62 11.34 12.88
CA ALA A 175 -13.59 10.80 11.52
C ALA A 175 -12.90 9.44 11.52
N VAL A 176 -13.57 8.45 10.95
CA VAL A 176 -13.07 7.08 10.87
C VAL A 176 -13.08 6.58 9.43
N MET A 177 -12.21 5.62 9.13
CA MET A 177 -12.16 4.92 7.85
C MET A 177 -12.34 3.43 8.10
N ALA A 178 -13.30 2.82 7.41
CA ALA A 178 -13.46 1.37 7.44
C ALA A 178 -12.25 0.70 6.77
N LEU A 179 -11.64 -0.26 7.46
CA LEU A 179 -10.48 -1.01 6.95
C LEU A 179 -10.89 -2.22 6.11
N ARG A 180 -12.17 -2.54 6.07
CA ARG A 180 -12.76 -3.64 5.31
C ARG A 180 -14.10 -3.21 4.75
N ASN A 181 -14.41 -3.69 3.54
CA ASN A 181 -15.72 -3.47 2.96
C ASN A 181 -16.81 -4.16 3.82
N ASP A 182 -17.89 -3.46 4.05
CA ASP A 182 -19.08 -4.06 4.61
C ASP A 182 -19.72 -4.98 3.57
N THR A 183 -19.92 -6.24 3.92
CA THR A 183 -20.52 -7.24 3.01
C THR A 183 -22.05 -7.17 2.98
N ASP A 184 -22.65 -6.38 3.86
CA ASP A 184 -24.11 -6.28 4.03
C ASP A 184 -24.72 -5.07 3.27
N ARG A 185 -24.02 -4.55 2.24
CA ARG A 185 -24.49 -3.52 1.34
C ARG A 185 -24.49 -3.98 -0.10
#